data_d81f87c9475a7fb674aba93b40d933f2
#
_entry.id   d81f87c9475a7fb674aba93b40d933f2
#
_cell.length_a   1.000
_cell.length_b   1.000
_cell.length_c   1.000
_cell.angle_alpha   90.00
_cell.angle_beta   90.00
_cell.angle_gamma   90.00
#
_symmetry.space_group_name_H-M   'P 1'
#
loop_
_entity.id
_entity.type
_entity.pdbx_description
1 polymer ?
#
loop_
_entity_poly.entity_id
_entity_poly.type
_entity_poly.pdbx_seq_one_letter_code
_entity_poly.pdbx_strand_id
1 'polypeptide(L)'
;INSVILGKHVRCGRKIFITDNAHGASQRDLLDMPPNMRPLYSKGPVIIEDNVWIGEYAAILPNVTIGQGSIVAAHAVVTKDVPPYSVVGGNPAKVIKCLND
;
A
#
# COMPACT_ATOMS: atom_id res chain seq x y z
N ILE A 1 -14.90 4.91 7.42
CA ILE A 1 -13.65 4.34 7.91
C ILE A 1 -13.52 2.93 7.39
N ASN A 2 -12.43 2.66 6.81
CA ASN A 2 -12.15 1.35 6.29
C ASN A 2 -11.20 0.61 7.19
N SER A 3 -10.53 -0.37 6.67
CA SER A 3 -9.71 -1.21 7.47
C SER A 3 -8.46 -1.64 6.73
N VAL A 4 -7.48 -2.01 7.51
CA VAL A 4 -6.31 -2.72 7.02
C VAL A 4 -6.48 -4.17 7.44
N ILE A 5 -6.50 -5.08 6.47
CA ILE A 5 -6.70 -6.50 6.74
C ILE A 5 -5.37 -7.20 6.51
N LEU A 6 -4.88 -7.86 7.55
CA LEU A 6 -3.63 -8.60 7.48
C LEU A 6 -3.91 -10.09 7.49
N GLY A 7 -3.31 -10.80 6.55
CA GLY A 7 -3.38 -12.24 6.51
C GLY A 7 -2.45 -12.90 7.54
N LYS A 8 -2.27 -14.20 7.40
CA LYS A 8 -1.43 -14.98 8.31
C LYS A 8 0.03 -14.85 7.94
N HIS A 9 0.89 -14.82 8.96
CA HIS A 9 2.34 -14.85 8.78
C HIS A 9 2.88 -13.67 7.98
N VAL A 10 2.24 -12.51 8.10
CA VAL A 10 2.73 -11.27 7.50
C VAL A 10 3.89 -10.77 8.33
N ARG A 11 5.00 -10.45 7.67
CA ARG A 11 6.18 -9.91 8.34
C ARG A 11 6.40 -8.47 7.89
N CYS A 12 6.53 -7.58 8.86
CA CYS A 12 6.73 -6.16 8.58
C CYS A 12 8.06 -5.70 9.16
N GLY A 13 8.78 -4.91 8.38
CA GLY A 13 9.96 -4.22 8.85
C GLY A 13 9.59 -3.02 9.72
N ARG A 14 10.59 -2.23 10.09
CA ARG A 14 10.37 -1.08 10.96
C ARG A 14 9.78 0.09 10.18
N LYS A 15 8.92 0.85 10.88
CA LYS A 15 8.42 2.14 10.40
C LYS A 15 7.76 2.04 9.03
N ILE A 16 6.99 1.00 8.82
CA ILE A 16 6.17 0.93 7.62
C ILE A 16 4.92 1.80 7.82
N PHE A 17 4.39 2.28 6.71
CA PHE A 17 3.20 3.11 6.71
C PHE A 17 2.13 2.45 5.88
N ILE A 18 1.00 2.15 6.51
CA ILE A 18 -0.15 1.55 5.83
C ILE A 18 -1.35 2.44 6.14
N THR A 19 -2.02 2.94 5.10
CA THR A 19 -3.17 3.80 5.31
C THR A 19 -4.28 3.48 4.32
N ASP A 20 -5.51 3.53 4.82
CA ASP A 20 -6.70 3.41 3.99
C ASP A 20 -7.35 4.76 3.72
N ASN A 21 -6.74 5.85 4.14
CA ASN A 21 -7.29 7.18 4.03
C ASN A 21 -6.38 8.13 3.27
N ALA A 22 -6.99 9.16 2.71
CA ALA A 22 -6.27 10.27 2.10
C ALA A 22 -7.04 11.55 2.42
N HIS A 23 -6.33 12.69 2.40
CA HIS A 23 -6.97 13.99 2.57
C HIS A 23 -7.52 14.44 1.23
N GLY A 24 -8.83 14.31 1.07
CA GLY A 24 -9.53 14.75 -0.11
C GLY A 24 -9.26 13.89 -1.33
N ALA A 25 -10.09 14.10 -2.33
CA ALA A 25 -9.91 13.46 -3.62
C ALA A 25 -9.08 14.36 -4.53
N SER A 26 -8.66 13.84 -5.66
CA SER A 26 -7.90 14.60 -6.65
C SER A 26 -8.79 15.45 -7.55
N GLN A 27 -9.90 15.93 -7.02
CA GLN A 27 -10.83 16.79 -7.75
C GLN A 27 -10.33 18.23 -7.72
N ARG A 28 -10.50 18.90 -8.83
CA ARG A 28 -9.95 20.24 -9.01
C ARG A 28 -10.40 21.23 -7.94
N ASP A 29 -11.67 21.18 -7.56
CA ASP A 29 -12.21 22.08 -6.54
C ASP A 29 -11.59 21.84 -5.17
N LEU A 30 -11.21 20.60 -4.86
CA LEU A 30 -10.54 20.29 -3.61
C LEU A 30 -9.07 20.68 -3.63
N LEU A 31 -8.47 20.74 -4.80
CA LEU A 31 -7.06 21.12 -4.93
C LEU A 31 -6.82 22.58 -4.60
N ASP A 32 -7.86 23.41 -4.68
CA ASP A 32 -7.75 24.81 -4.29
C ASP A 32 -7.82 25.03 -2.78
N MET A 33 -8.08 23.98 -2.02
CA MET A 33 -8.07 24.00 -0.56
C MET A 33 -6.71 23.56 -0.02
N PRO A 34 -6.25 24.11 1.09
CA PRO A 34 -5.09 23.53 1.76
C PRO A 34 -5.36 22.06 2.15
N PRO A 35 -4.37 21.18 2.03
CA PRO A 35 -4.61 19.75 2.28
C PRO A 35 -5.19 19.43 3.65
N ASN A 36 -4.78 20.15 4.68
CA ASN A 36 -5.29 19.92 6.04
C ASN A 36 -6.74 20.35 6.23
N MET A 37 -7.30 21.08 5.28
CA MET A 37 -8.70 21.50 5.33
C MET A 37 -9.59 20.66 4.44
N ARG A 38 -9.02 19.76 3.65
CA ARG A 38 -9.81 18.86 2.81
C ARG A 38 -10.43 17.77 3.66
N PRO A 39 -11.65 17.31 3.33
CA PRO A 39 -12.24 16.20 4.07
C PRO A 39 -11.37 14.96 3.99
N LEU A 40 -11.30 14.21 5.08
CA LEU A 40 -10.72 12.88 5.03
C LEU A 40 -11.54 12.02 4.09
N TYR A 41 -10.86 11.25 3.28
CA TYR A 41 -11.46 10.50 2.23
C TYR A 41 -10.88 9.10 2.20
N SER A 42 -11.72 8.09 2.25
CA SER A 42 -11.27 6.72 2.19
C SER A 42 -11.41 6.18 0.79
N LYS A 43 -10.33 5.66 0.25
CA LYS A 43 -10.32 5.07 -1.09
C LYS A 43 -10.57 3.57 -1.07
N GLY A 44 -10.70 3.00 0.10
CA GLY A 44 -10.94 1.58 0.24
C GLY A 44 -9.93 0.91 1.15
N PRO A 45 -10.19 -0.34 1.55
CA PRO A 45 -9.33 -1.04 2.48
C PRO A 45 -7.99 -1.41 1.87
N VAL A 46 -7.00 -1.60 2.72
CA VAL A 46 -5.75 -2.24 2.35
C VAL A 46 -5.82 -3.69 2.76
N ILE A 47 -5.54 -4.59 1.83
CA ILE A 47 -5.59 -6.03 2.08
C ILE A 47 -4.19 -6.59 1.84
N ILE A 48 -3.62 -7.21 2.86
CA ILE A 48 -2.32 -7.86 2.77
C ILE A 48 -2.55 -9.34 3.02
N GLU A 49 -2.32 -10.15 2.00
CA GLU A 49 -2.63 -11.56 2.06
C GLU A 49 -1.55 -12.34 2.81
N ASP A 50 -1.68 -13.66 2.84
CA ASP A 50 -0.82 -14.49 3.67
C ASP A 50 0.64 -14.50 3.21
N ASN A 51 1.54 -14.63 4.16
CA ASN A 51 2.98 -14.82 3.91
C ASN A 51 3.63 -13.68 3.14
N VAL A 52 3.13 -12.47 3.31
CA VAL A 52 3.71 -11.28 2.68
C VAL A 52 4.80 -10.72 3.59
N TRP A 53 5.88 -10.28 2.97
CA TRP A 53 6.96 -9.60 3.68
C TRP A 53 7.05 -8.17 3.19
N ILE A 54 6.93 -7.21 4.12
CA ILE A 54 7.01 -5.78 3.82
C ILE A 54 8.30 -5.26 4.42
N GLY A 55 9.17 -4.74 3.57
CA GLY A 55 10.47 -4.21 3.98
C GLY A 55 10.35 -2.91 4.74
N GLU A 56 11.44 -2.49 5.38
CA GLU A 56 11.46 -1.31 6.22
C GLU A 56 11.12 -0.04 5.45
N TYR A 57 10.41 0.86 6.10
CA TYR A 57 10.05 2.18 5.55
C TYR A 57 9.20 2.13 4.29
N ALA A 58 8.58 1.00 4.00
CA ALA A 58 7.66 0.92 2.87
C ALA A 58 6.35 1.62 3.20
N ALA A 59 5.69 2.13 2.16
CA ALA A 59 4.37 2.74 2.29
C ALA A 59 3.38 1.99 1.41
N ILE A 60 2.26 1.60 1.99
CA ILE A 60 1.16 0.93 1.28
C ILE A 60 -0.02 1.88 1.29
N LEU A 61 -0.45 2.30 0.12
CA LEU A 61 -1.48 3.31 -0.03
C LEU A 61 -2.88 2.70 -0.06
N PRO A 62 -3.93 3.53 0.03
CA PRO A 62 -5.30 3.03 0.12
C PRO A 62 -5.71 2.18 -1.07
N ASN A 63 -6.61 1.25 -0.81
CA ASN A 63 -7.23 0.39 -1.83
C ASN A 63 -6.24 -0.52 -2.56
N VAL A 64 -5.16 -0.90 -1.88
CA VAL A 64 -4.14 -1.79 -2.45
C VAL A 64 -4.30 -3.18 -1.84
N THR A 65 -4.22 -4.20 -2.68
CA THR A 65 -4.14 -5.59 -2.25
C THR A 65 -2.75 -6.12 -2.57
N ILE A 66 -2.07 -6.62 -1.54
CA ILE A 66 -0.77 -7.28 -1.71
C ILE A 66 -1.03 -8.79 -1.77
N GLY A 67 -0.75 -9.39 -2.92
CA GLY A 67 -0.99 -10.82 -3.12
C GLY A 67 -0.10 -11.71 -2.26
N GLN A 68 -0.60 -12.90 -1.94
CA GLN A 68 0.08 -13.80 -1.02
C GLN A 68 1.50 -14.12 -1.48
N GLY A 69 2.39 -14.30 -0.53
CA GLY A 69 3.78 -14.68 -0.79
C GLY A 69 4.63 -13.58 -1.42
N SER A 70 4.11 -12.38 -1.56
CA SER A 70 4.83 -11.28 -2.19
C SER A 70 5.78 -10.60 -1.22
N ILE A 71 6.75 -9.88 -1.78
CA ILE A 71 7.74 -9.13 -1.03
C ILE A 71 7.69 -7.68 -1.52
N VAL A 72 7.52 -6.78 -0.57
CA VAL A 72 7.61 -5.35 -0.82
C VAL A 72 8.98 -4.91 -0.34
N ALA A 73 9.78 -4.39 -1.26
CA ALA A 73 11.15 -3.99 -0.93
C ALA A 73 11.15 -2.77 0.00
N ALA A 74 12.24 -2.60 0.73
CA ALA A 74 12.39 -1.45 1.62
C ALA A 74 12.23 -0.14 0.84
N HIS A 75 11.61 0.85 1.48
CA HIS A 75 11.36 2.18 0.90
C HIS A 75 10.44 2.20 -0.31
N ALA A 76 9.78 1.10 -0.63
CA ALA A 76 8.84 1.08 -1.74
C ALA A 76 7.57 1.85 -1.39
N VAL A 77 6.97 2.47 -2.39
CA VAL A 77 5.66 3.14 -2.24
C VAL A 77 4.68 2.42 -3.14
N VAL A 78 3.83 1.58 -2.54
CA VAL A 78 2.92 0.72 -3.28
C VAL A 78 1.62 1.46 -3.53
N THR A 79 1.34 1.74 -4.78
CA THR A 79 0.17 2.52 -5.20
C THR A 79 -0.86 1.68 -5.95
N LYS A 80 -0.51 0.47 -6.34
CA LYS A 80 -1.36 -0.44 -7.11
C LYS A 80 -1.27 -1.84 -6.53
N ASP A 81 -2.24 -2.68 -6.86
CA ASP A 81 -2.26 -4.06 -6.41
C ASP A 81 -0.99 -4.80 -6.82
N VAL A 82 -0.54 -5.66 -5.94
CA VAL A 82 0.65 -6.49 -6.16
C VAL A 82 0.19 -7.92 -6.43
N PRO A 83 0.56 -8.50 -7.58
CA PRO A 83 0.21 -9.89 -7.87
C PRO A 83 0.84 -10.84 -6.85
N PRO A 84 0.24 -12.02 -6.63
CA PRO A 84 0.85 -13.00 -5.74
C PRO A 84 2.26 -13.39 -6.16
N TYR A 85 3.09 -13.72 -5.19
CA TYR A 85 4.45 -14.23 -5.40
C TYR A 85 5.32 -13.30 -6.25
N SER A 86 5.18 -12.00 -6.02
CA SER A 86 5.94 -10.98 -6.75
C SER A 86 6.81 -10.18 -5.79
N VAL A 87 7.93 -9.69 -6.30
CA VAL A 87 8.74 -8.70 -5.59
C VAL A 87 8.49 -7.35 -6.25
N VAL A 88 8.11 -6.37 -5.46
CA VAL A 88 7.90 -5.00 -5.94
C VAL A 88 8.82 -4.06 -5.20
N GLY A 89 9.22 -2.99 -5.87
CA GLY A 89 10.07 -1.98 -5.26
C GLY A 89 10.01 -0.68 -6.03
N GLY A 90 10.53 0.36 -5.41
CA GLY A 90 10.60 1.69 -6.01
C GLY A 90 9.43 2.57 -5.62
N ASN A 91 9.43 3.77 -6.15
CA ASN A 91 8.39 4.78 -5.93
C ASN A 91 8.04 5.45 -7.27
N PRO A 92 6.86 5.18 -7.85
CA PRO A 92 5.90 4.16 -7.41
C PRO A 92 6.45 2.75 -7.59
N ALA A 93 6.03 1.83 -6.73
CA ALA A 93 6.54 0.47 -6.76
C ALA A 93 6.09 -0.25 -8.04
N LYS A 94 7.01 -1.03 -8.57
CA LYS A 94 6.77 -1.84 -9.76
C LYS A 94 7.28 -3.25 -9.55
N VAL A 95 6.73 -4.19 -10.28
CA VAL A 95 7.16 -5.58 -10.19
C VAL A 95 8.60 -5.70 -10.69
N ILE A 96 9.47 -6.18 -9.80
CA ILE A 96 10.88 -6.40 -10.12
C ILE A 96 11.08 -7.84 -10.56
N LYS A 97 10.34 -8.78 -9.96
CA LYS A 97 10.58 -10.20 -10.15
C LYS A 97 9.32 -10.99 -9.80
N CYS A 98 9.07 -12.07 -10.50
CA CYS A 98 8.07 -13.07 -10.14
C CYS A 98 8.75 -14.25 -9.45
N LEU A 99 8.17 -14.73 -8.35
CA LEU A 99 8.76 -15.78 -7.54
C LEU A 99 8.19 -17.17 -7.80
N ASN A 100 7.14 -17.28 -8.59
CA ASN A 100 6.44 -18.54 -8.78
C ASN A 100 6.83 -19.27 -10.06
N ASP A 101 7.96 -18.98 -10.59
CA ASP A 101 8.44 -19.66 -11.78
C ASP A 101 9.19 -20.95 -11.43
#